data_8548bb9307b57806347ae97a68699617
#
_entry.id   8548bb9307b57806347ae97a68699617
#
_cell.length_a   1.000
_cell.length_b   1.000
_cell.length_c   1.000
_cell.angle_alpha   90.00
_cell.angle_beta   90.00
_cell.angle_gamma   90.00
#
_symmetry.space_group_name_H-M   'P 1'
#
loop_
_entity.id
_entity.type
_entity.pdbx_description
1 polymer ?
#
loop_
_entity_poly.entity_id
_entity_poly.type
_entity_poly.pdbx_seq_one_letter_code
_entity_poly.pdbx_strand_id
1 'polypeptide(L)'
;PPAILYGRIWQYQKTGIAAQRVNMEGNVFMEQWNEYLEALASKAPTPGGGSAAAVYGAIGTALGEMVGNLTSGKKKFAIYEEDVQKILARLGGARMDFIRLEKADEQAFQPLSEVYRMKAETKEEKTEKEERMEECLKAAAKVPMEVMERAVSVMDDIEFLALNGSRLPVSDAGLR
;
A
#
# COMPACT_ATOMS: atom_id res chain seq x y z
N PRO A 1 16.55 28.41 -6.70
CA PRO A 1 16.17 28.85 -5.38
C PRO A 1 14.84 28.16 -4.99
N PRO A 2 14.69 27.64 -3.78
CA PRO A 2 13.52 26.85 -3.39
C PRO A 2 12.24 27.67 -3.16
N ALA A 3 12.21 28.93 -3.53
CA ALA A 3 11.11 29.84 -3.27
C ALA A 3 9.80 29.55 -4.06
N ILE A 4 9.87 28.79 -5.17
CA ILE A 4 8.72 28.60 -6.05
C ILE A 4 7.78 27.49 -5.55
N LEU A 5 8.30 26.47 -4.86
CA LEU A 5 7.47 25.39 -4.30
C LEU A 5 6.74 25.83 -3.02
N TYR A 6 7.40 26.61 -2.17
CA TYR A 6 6.80 27.20 -0.97
C TYR A 6 5.74 28.26 -1.30
N GLY A 7 5.90 28.99 -2.39
CA GLY A 7 4.93 30.01 -2.82
C GLY A 7 3.57 29.43 -3.24
N ARG A 8 3.51 28.22 -3.78
CA ARG A 8 2.25 27.55 -4.15
C ARG A 8 1.49 26.99 -2.94
N ILE A 9 2.20 26.47 -1.96
CA ILE A 9 1.59 26.01 -0.69
C ILE A 9 1.02 27.21 0.09
N TRP A 10 1.67 28.37 0.04
CA TRP A 10 1.19 29.60 0.68
C TRP A 10 -0.05 30.23 0.00
N GLN A 11 -0.23 30.02 -1.29
CA GLN A 11 -1.44 30.50 -1.98
C GLN A 11 -2.68 29.66 -1.65
N TYR A 12 -2.54 28.39 -1.31
CA TYR A 12 -3.63 27.54 -0.81
C TYR A 12 -4.09 27.92 0.60
N GLN A 13 -3.25 28.52 1.43
CA GLN A 13 -3.62 28.97 2.78
C GLN A 13 -4.46 30.28 2.81
N LYS A 14 -4.59 31.00 1.71
CA LYS A 14 -5.34 32.28 1.65
C LYS A 14 -6.85 32.12 1.38
N THR A 15 -7.33 30.95 1.02
CA THR A 15 -8.77 30.68 0.94
C THR A 15 -9.18 29.86 2.17
N GLY A 16 -9.61 30.52 3.23
CA GLY A 16 -9.89 29.91 4.54
C GLY A 16 -10.83 28.70 4.53
N ILE A 17 -11.60 28.49 3.46
CA ILE A 17 -12.47 27.33 3.27
C ILE A 17 -11.66 26.08 2.82
N ALA A 18 -10.64 26.26 1.98
CA ALA A 18 -9.79 25.16 1.53
C ALA A 18 -8.84 24.68 2.65
N ALA A 19 -8.32 25.61 3.47
CA ALA A 19 -7.47 25.29 4.63
C ALA A 19 -8.25 24.53 5.73
N GLN A 20 -9.52 24.89 5.96
CA GLN A 20 -10.37 24.15 6.90
C GLN A 20 -10.73 22.75 6.41
N ARG A 21 -11.00 22.56 5.10
CA ARG A 21 -11.23 21.21 4.53
C ARG A 21 -9.99 20.33 4.63
N VAL A 22 -8.82 20.83 4.26
CA VAL A 22 -7.55 20.08 4.35
C VAL A 22 -7.22 19.73 5.80
N ASN A 23 -7.50 20.61 6.78
CA ASN A 23 -7.29 20.30 8.20
C ASN A 23 -8.30 19.27 8.75
N MET A 24 -9.56 19.32 8.32
CA MET A 24 -10.56 18.33 8.77
C MET A 24 -10.33 16.97 8.11
N GLU A 25 -10.09 16.94 6.79
CA GLU A 25 -9.80 15.70 6.06
C GLU A 25 -8.46 15.09 6.47
N GLY A 26 -7.45 15.91 6.78
CA GLY A 26 -6.16 15.46 7.30
C GLY A 26 -6.25 14.85 8.70
N ASN A 27 -7.09 15.41 9.58
CA ASN A 27 -7.33 14.83 10.92
C ASN A 27 -8.05 13.48 10.80
N VAL A 28 -9.10 13.39 9.98
CA VAL A 28 -9.86 12.14 9.78
C VAL A 28 -8.95 11.03 9.22
N PHE A 29 -8.07 11.35 8.25
CA PHE A 29 -7.12 10.37 7.73
C PHE A 29 -6.14 9.89 8.81
N MET A 30 -5.57 10.80 9.58
CA MET A 30 -4.62 10.44 10.64
C MET A 30 -5.29 9.68 11.78
N GLU A 31 -6.55 9.99 12.11
CA GLU A 31 -7.33 9.23 13.09
C GLU A 31 -7.57 7.79 12.60
N GLN A 32 -8.05 7.60 11.37
CA GLN A 32 -8.26 6.28 10.77
C GLN A 32 -6.96 5.49 10.65
N TRP A 33 -5.86 6.15 10.30
CA TRP A 33 -4.55 5.52 10.23
C TRP A 33 -4.07 5.07 11.61
N ASN A 34 -4.28 5.90 12.65
CA ASN A 34 -3.94 5.54 14.02
C ASN A 34 -4.79 4.37 14.51
N GLU A 35 -6.10 4.38 14.25
CA GLU A 35 -7.00 3.27 14.58
C GLU A 35 -6.55 1.96 13.92
N TYR A 36 -6.15 2.00 12.65
CA TYR A 36 -5.59 0.84 11.95
C TYR A 36 -4.31 0.33 12.62
N LEU A 37 -3.38 1.23 12.97
CA LEU A 37 -2.14 0.86 13.64
C LEU A 37 -2.37 0.31 15.04
N GLU A 38 -3.29 0.87 15.81
CA GLU A 38 -3.68 0.37 17.13
C GLU A 38 -4.31 -1.03 17.03
N ALA A 39 -5.18 -1.24 16.06
CA ALA A 39 -5.77 -2.55 15.79
C ALA A 39 -4.69 -3.57 15.41
N LEU A 40 -3.78 -3.24 14.50
CA LEU A 40 -2.66 -4.07 14.08
C LEU A 40 -1.71 -4.41 15.23
N ALA A 41 -1.48 -3.47 16.16
CA ALA A 41 -0.64 -3.68 17.34
C ALA A 41 -1.32 -4.49 18.45
N SER A 42 -2.61 -4.73 18.34
CA SER A 42 -3.43 -5.38 19.36
C SER A 42 -3.39 -6.91 19.27
N LYS A 43 -4.26 -7.58 20.06
CA LYS A 43 -4.54 -9.01 19.97
C LYS A 43 -5.71 -9.33 19.03
N ALA A 44 -6.22 -8.33 18.29
CA ALA A 44 -7.28 -8.54 17.32
C ALA A 44 -6.81 -9.51 16.23
N PRO A 45 -7.70 -10.37 15.72
CA PRO A 45 -7.34 -11.32 14.66
C PRO A 45 -7.07 -10.63 13.31
N THR A 46 -7.62 -9.45 13.10
CA THR A 46 -7.42 -8.57 11.93
C THR A 46 -7.38 -7.11 12.38
N PRO A 47 -6.64 -6.23 11.68
CA PRO A 47 -5.74 -6.51 10.54
C PRO A 47 -4.51 -7.33 10.97
N GLY A 48 -3.98 -8.11 10.03
CA GLY A 48 -2.80 -8.96 10.27
C GLY A 48 -1.60 -8.55 9.42
N GLY A 49 -0.57 -9.43 9.42
CA GLY A 49 0.66 -9.18 8.67
C GLY A 49 0.47 -9.11 7.16
N GLY A 50 -0.48 -9.87 6.58
CA GLY A 50 -0.80 -9.83 5.15
C GLY A 50 -1.43 -8.51 4.74
N SER A 51 -2.42 -8.03 5.52
CA SER A 51 -3.01 -6.70 5.37
C SER A 51 -1.94 -5.61 5.44
N ALA A 52 -1.08 -5.63 6.48
CA ALA A 52 0.00 -4.67 6.62
C ALA A 52 0.99 -4.70 5.44
N ALA A 53 1.37 -5.88 4.95
CA ALA A 53 2.25 -6.04 3.80
C ALA A 53 1.63 -5.43 2.52
N ALA A 54 0.32 -5.61 2.31
CA ALA A 54 -0.39 -5.00 1.20
C ALA A 54 -0.40 -3.47 1.29
N VAL A 55 -0.62 -2.90 2.49
CA VAL A 55 -0.51 -1.45 2.71
C VAL A 55 0.88 -0.93 2.36
N TYR A 56 1.95 -1.59 2.80
CA TYR A 56 3.32 -1.22 2.42
C TYR A 56 3.56 -1.32 0.92
N GLY A 57 3.02 -2.36 0.26
CA GLY A 57 3.07 -2.51 -1.19
C GLY A 57 2.41 -1.33 -1.91
N ALA A 58 1.23 -0.90 -1.46
CA ALA A 58 0.52 0.25 -2.02
C ALA A 58 1.32 1.56 -1.85
N ILE A 59 1.91 1.79 -0.68
CA ILE A 59 2.74 2.97 -0.40
C ILE A 59 4.00 2.96 -1.27
N GLY A 60 4.72 1.82 -1.32
CA GLY A 60 5.92 1.67 -2.14
C GLY A 60 5.63 1.92 -3.62
N THR A 61 4.54 1.37 -4.13
CA THR A 61 4.11 1.58 -5.52
C THR A 61 3.75 3.04 -5.80
N ALA A 62 3.04 3.71 -4.89
CA ALA A 62 2.72 5.14 -5.01
C ALA A 62 3.98 6.01 -5.03
N LEU A 63 5.02 5.67 -4.25
CA LEU A 63 6.32 6.35 -4.32
C LEU A 63 7.01 6.12 -5.68
N GLY A 64 6.91 4.92 -6.25
CA GLY A 64 7.35 4.65 -7.62
C GLY A 64 6.61 5.50 -8.66
N GLU A 65 5.27 5.58 -8.58
CA GLU A 65 4.45 6.47 -9.44
C GLU A 65 4.89 7.93 -9.30
N MET A 66 5.21 8.38 -8.09
CA MET A 66 5.70 9.74 -7.86
C MET A 66 7.02 10.00 -8.62
N VAL A 67 7.98 9.07 -8.59
CA VAL A 67 9.23 9.19 -9.34
C VAL A 67 8.96 9.20 -10.85
N GLY A 68 8.09 8.31 -11.33
CA GLY A 68 7.67 8.26 -12.74
C GLY A 68 7.04 9.58 -13.19
N ASN A 69 6.12 10.13 -12.42
CA ASN A 69 5.46 11.42 -12.71
C ASN A 69 6.45 12.60 -12.67
N LEU A 70 7.47 12.55 -11.80
CA LEU A 70 8.53 13.55 -11.76
C LEU A 70 9.53 13.40 -12.91
N THR A 71 9.55 12.27 -13.58
CA THR A 71 10.41 11.98 -14.73
C THR A 71 9.76 12.37 -16.05
N SER A 72 8.49 11.98 -16.21
CA SER A 72 7.69 12.19 -17.42
C SER A 72 7.60 13.66 -17.83
N GLY A 73 7.59 13.91 -19.13
CA GLY A 73 7.49 15.23 -19.75
C GLY A 73 8.73 16.11 -19.63
N LYS A 74 9.82 15.63 -19.02
CA LYS A 74 11.06 16.40 -18.92
C LYS A 74 12.00 16.11 -20.09
N LYS A 75 12.49 17.14 -20.77
CA LYS A 75 13.42 17.03 -21.90
C LYS A 75 14.64 16.16 -21.61
N LYS A 76 15.16 16.22 -20.38
CA LYS A 76 16.32 15.41 -19.92
C LYS A 76 16.06 13.91 -20.00
N PHE A 77 14.83 13.49 -19.84
CA PHE A 77 14.44 12.08 -19.77
C PHE A 77 13.59 11.63 -20.97
N ALA A 78 13.53 12.45 -22.04
CA ALA A 78 12.69 12.19 -23.22
C ALA A 78 12.94 10.82 -23.86
N ILE A 79 14.17 10.31 -23.78
CA ILE A 79 14.53 8.97 -24.28
C ILE A 79 13.80 7.83 -23.56
N TYR A 80 13.35 8.06 -22.31
CA TYR A 80 12.68 7.07 -21.47
C TYR A 80 11.17 7.31 -21.39
N GLU A 81 10.63 8.33 -22.08
CA GLU A 81 9.23 8.73 -21.89
C GLU A 81 8.23 7.60 -22.12
N GLU A 82 8.42 6.82 -23.19
CA GLU A 82 7.52 5.72 -23.52
C GLU A 82 7.54 4.63 -22.42
N ASP A 83 8.73 4.26 -21.94
CA ASP A 83 8.89 3.29 -20.89
C ASP A 83 8.29 3.77 -19.57
N VAL A 84 8.53 5.04 -19.23
CA VAL A 84 7.98 5.67 -18.02
C VAL A 84 6.44 5.65 -18.04
N GLN A 85 5.81 5.94 -19.18
CA GLN A 85 4.35 5.89 -19.29
C GLN A 85 3.81 4.46 -19.10
N LYS A 86 4.46 3.44 -19.67
CA LYS A 86 4.09 2.04 -19.47
C LYS A 86 4.25 1.61 -18.01
N ILE A 87 5.34 2.04 -17.38
CA ILE A 87 5.61 1.78 -15.97
C ILE A 87 4.55 2.43 -15.09
N LEU A 88 4.21 3.70 -15.32
CA LEU A 88 3.17 4.40 -14.56
C LEU A 88 1.82 3.68 -14.64
N ALA A 89 1.44 3.17 -15.82
CA ALA A 89 0.21 2.40 -15.98
C ALA A 89 0.24 1.09 -15.15
N ARG A 90 1.37 0.36 -15.15
CA ARG A 90 1.52 -0.88 -14.38
C ARG A 90 1.53 -0.61 -12.88
N LEU A 91 2.28 0.39 -12.42
CA LEU A 91 2.34 0.77 -11.01
C LEU A 91 0.97 1.23 -10.51
N GLY A 92 0.21 2.03 -11.29
CA GLY A 92 -1.14 2.44 -10.93
C GLY A 92 -2.08 1.24 -10.75
N GLY A 93 -2.01 0.25 -11.64
CA GLY A 93 -2.74 -1.01 -11.52
C GLY A 93 -2.34 -1.79 -10.26
N ALA A 94 -1.03 -1.94 -10.04
CA ALA A 94 -0.51 -2.66 -8.88
C ALA A 94 -0.90 -2.02 -7.55
N ARG A 95 -0.88 -0.69 -7.45
CA ARG A 95 -1.34 0.04 -6.27
C ARG A 95 -2.80 -0.25 -5.95
N MET A 96 -3.66 -0.30 -6.94
CA MET A 96 -5.07 -0.65 -6.74
C MET A 96 -5.25 -2.11 -6.33
N ASP A 97 -4.43 -3.02 -6.86
CA ASP A 97 -4.43 -4.42 -6.43
C ASP A 97 -4.01 -4.57 -4.97
N PHE A 98 -2.98 -3.87 -4.51
CA PHE A 98 -2.58 -3.89 -3.10
C PHE A 98 -3.68 -3.39 -2.17
N ILE A 99 -4.41 -2.32 -2.55
CA ILE A 99 -5.56 -1.83 -1.77
C ILE A 99 -6.68 -2.90 -1.71
N ARG A 100 -6.90 -3.64 -2.80
CA ARG A 100 -7.86 -4.75 -2.82
C ARG A 100 -7.40 -5.92 -1.95
N LEU A 101 -6.11 -6.25 -2.01
CA LEU A 101 -5.51 -7.36 -1.28
C LEU A 101 -5.50 -7.13 0.24
N GLU A 102 -5.35 -5.88 0.68
CA GLU A 102 -5.48 -5.51 2.09
C GLU A 102 -6.83 -5.98 2.67
N LYS A 103 -7.93 -5.64 2.01
CA LYS A 103 -9.27 -6.08 2.42
C LYS A 103 -9.50 -7.57 2.24
N ALA A 104 -8.92 -8.16 1.20
CA ALA A 104 -9.04 -9.59 0.93
C ALA A 104 -8.35 -10.42 2.02
N ASP A 105 -7.23 -9.97 2.58
CA ASP A 105 -6.52 -10.64 3.67
C ASP A 105 -7.40 -10.73 4.93
N GLU A 106 -8.03 -9.63 5.30
CA GLU A 106 -8.96 -9.62 6.44
C GLU A 106 -10.15 -10.55 6.23
N GLN A 107 -10.75 -10.53 5.04
CA GLN A 107 -11.89 -11.38 4.69
C GLN A 107 -11.52 -12.87 4.64
N ALA A 108 -10.33 -13.21 4.12
CA ALA A 108 -9.87 -14.57 4.05
C ALA A 108 -9.55 -15.17 5.44
N PHE A 109 -9.20 -14.33 6.40
CA PHE A 109 -8.91 -14.77 7.76
C PHE A 109 -10.17 -15.02 8.60
N GLN A 110 -11.30 -14.42 8.27
CA GLN A 110 -12.52 -14.50 9.07
C GLN A 110 -13.02 -15.95 9.27
N PRO A 111 -13.14 -16.81 8.22
CA PRO A 111 -13.55 -18.20 8.41
C PRO A 111 -12.58 -18.99 9.29
N LEU A 112 -11.27 -18.75 9.16
CA LEU A 112 -10.23 -19.38 9.98
C LEU A 112 -10.41 -19.01 11.45
N SER A 113 -10.69 -17.75 11.76
CA SER A 113 -10.98 -17.27 13.11
C SER A 113 -12.18 -17.96 13.73
N GLU A 114 -13.21 -18.30 12.94
CA GLU A 114 -14.38 -19.03 13.40
C GLU A 114 -14.04 -20.48 13.73
N VAL A 115 -13.27 -21.15 12.88
CA VAL A 115 -12.83 -22.54 13.12
C VAL A 115 -11.96 -22.64 14.37
N TYR A 116 -11.11 -21.67 14.65
CA TYR A 116 -10.34 -21.66 15.92
C TYR A 116 -11.23 -21.68 17.15
N ARG A 117 -12.38 -21.01 17.11
CA ARG A 117 -13.33 -20.92 18.22
C ARG A 117 -14.27 -22.13 18.33
N MET A 118 -14.32 -23.00 17.32
CA MET A 118 -15.17 -24.21 17.35
C MET A 118 -14.71 -25.13 18.47
N LYS A 119 -15.66 -25.53 19.28
CA LYS A 119 -15.46 -26.63 20.25
C LYS A 119 -15.56 -27.96 19.50
N ALA A 120 -14.77 -28.92 19.91
CA ALA A 120 -14.80 -30.29 19.39
C ALA A 120 -14.53 -31.25 20.57
N GLU A 121 -15.55 -31.95 21.02
CA GLU A 121 -15.48 -32.83 22.18
C GLU A 121 -15.39 -34.30 21.75
N THR A 122 -16.13 -34.66 20.69
CA THR A 122 -16.10 -36.04 20.15
C THR A 122 -14.96 -36.20 19.15
N LYS A 123 -14.66 -37.44 18.79
CA LYS A 123 -13.63 -37.75 17.81
C LYS A 123 -14.01 -37.29 16.40
N GLU A 124 -15.27 -37.46 16.05
CA GLU A 124 -15.84 -37.04 14.77
C GLU A 124 -15.77 -35.52 14.62
N GLU A 125 -16.17 -34.76 15.65
CA GLU A 125 -16.09 -33.30 15.66
C GLU A 125 -14.65 -32.76 15.52
N LYS A 126 -13.68 -33.47 16.12
CA LYS A 126 -12.26 -33.13 15.98
C LYS A 126 -11.79 -33.31 14.54
N THR A 127 -12.15 -34.41 13.90
CA THR A 127 -11.79 -34.67 12.51
C THR A 127 -12.42 -33.63 11.59
N GLU A 128 -13.69 -33.32 11.76
CA GLU A 128 -14.37 -32.26 10.97
C GLU A 128 -13.71 -30.89 11.17
N LYS A 129 -13.35 -30.56 12.43
CA LYS A 129 -12.66 -29.29 12.72
C LYS A 129 -11.27 -29.25 12.04
N GLU A 130 -10.52 -30.35 12.06
CA GLU A 130 -9.20 -30.43 11.42
C GLU A 130 -9.31 -30.25 9.88
N GLU A 131 -10.27 -30.90 9.25
CA GLU A 131 -10.51 -30.75 7.80
C GLU A 131 -10.88 -29.30 7.43
N ARG A 132 -11.82 -28.70 8.16
CA ARG A 132 -12.21 -27.30 7.95
C ARG A 132 -11.06 -26.34 8.22
N MET A 133 -10.23 -26.63 9.24
CA MET A 133 -9.03 -25.85 9.56
C MET A 133 -8.06 -25.83 8.38
N GLU A 134 -7.80 -26.99 7.80
CA GLU A 134 -6.87 -27.12 6.67
C GLU A 134 -7.37 -26.34 5.44
N GLU A 135 -8.67 -26.44 5.13
CA GLU A 135 -9.29 -25.69 4.03
C GLU A 135 -9.18 -24.18 4.26
N CYS A 136 -9.51 -23.71 5.47
CA CYS A 136 -9.42 -22.27 5.80
C CYS A 136 -7.98 -21.76 5.78
N LEU A 137 -7.01 -22.54 6.26
CA LEU A 137 -5.59 -22.21 6.21
C LEU A 137 -5.10 -22.07 4.76
N LYS A 138 -5.45 -23.02 3.88
CA LYS A 138 -5.12 -22.96 2.46
C LYS A 138 -5.74 -21.73 1.78
N ALA A 139 -6.98 -21.41 2.12
CA ALA A 139 -7.65 -20.22 1.58
C ALA A 139 -7.01 -18.92 2.07
N ALA A 140 -6.74 -18.82 3.37
CA ALA A 140 -6.10 -17.65 3.97
C ALA A 140 -4.67 -17.42 3.45
N ALA A 141 -3.90 -18.48 3.18
CA ALA A 141 -2.53 -18.38 2.67
C ALA A 141 -2.43 -17.83 1.24
N LYS A 142 -3.50 -17.90 0.44
CA LYS A 142 -3.48 -17.42 -0.96
C LYS A 142 -3.27 -15.91 -1.04
N VAL A 143 -3.89 -15.15 -0.16
CA VAL A 143 -3.83 -13.68 -0.25
C VAL A 143 -2.42 -13.15 0.03
N PRO A 144 -1.71 -13.53 1.10
CA PRO A 144 -0.31 -13.17 1.27
C PRO A 144 0.59 -13.59 0.10
N MET A 145 0.32 -14.75 -0.53
CA MET A 145 1.04 -15.16 -1.74
C MET A 145 0.80 -14.19 -2.88
N GLU A 146 -0.45 -13.77 -3.14
CA GLU A 146 -0.78 -12.77 -4.15
C GLU A 146 -0.09 -11.42 -3.86
N VAL A 147 0.00 -11.02 -2.59
CA VAL A 147 0.74 -9.80 -2.19
C VAL A 147 2.22 -9.92 -2.57
N MET A 148 2.86 -11.05 -2.29
CA MET A 148 4.26 -11.28 -2.67
C MET A 148 4.46 -11.29 -4.18
N GLU A 149 3.60 -12.00 -4.93
CA GLU A 149 3.66 -12.04 -6.40
C GLU A 149 3.51 -10.64 -7.00
N ARG A 150 2.57 -9.85 -6.46
CA ARG A 150 2.38 -8.49 -6.91
C ARG A 150 3.60 -7.61 -6.57
N ALA A 151 4.20 -7.76 -5.39
CA ALA A 151 5.39 -7.03 -5.02
C ALA A 151 6.56 -7.35 -5.97
N VAL A 152 6.80 -8.62 -6.27
CA VAL A 152 7.83 -9.02 -7.23
C VAL A 152 7.56 -8.43 -8.63
N SER A 153 6.29 -8.41 -9.07
CA SER A 153 5.93 -7.91 -10.41
C SER A 153 6.22 -6.43 -10.66
N VAL A 154 6.41 -5.63 -9.61
CA VAL A 154 6.72 -4.19 -9.73
C VAL A 154 8.18 -3.85 -9.45
N MET A 155 9.00 -4.81 -9.02
CA MET A 155 10.39 -4.53 -8.64
C MET A 155 11.22 -4.02 -9.80
N ASP A 156 11.10 -4.62 -10.99
CA ASP A 156 11.84 -4.21 -12.19
C ASP A 156 11.46 -2.78 -12.62
N ASP A 157 10.18 -2.43 -12.50
CA ASP A 157 9.69 -1.09 -12.79
C ASP A 157 10.25 -0.04 -11.84
N ILE A 158 10.31 -0.38 -10.57
CA ILE A 158 10.89 0.50 -9.54
C ILE A 158 12.41 0.63 -9.73
N GLU A 159 13.10 -0.46 -10.05
CA GLU A 159 14.52 -0.43 -10.36
C GLU A 159 14.80 0.45 -11.58
N PHE A 160 14.03 0.28 -12.66
CA PHE A 160 14.17 1.13 -13.85
C PHE A 160 14.04 2.61 -13.51
N LEU A 161 13.03 2.98 -12.73
CA LEU A 161 12.81 4.37 -12.30
C LEU A 161 13.93 4.88 -11.36
N ALA A 162 14.46 4.03 -10.50
CA ALA A 162 15.57 4.39 -9.61
C ALA A 162 16.87 4.69 -10.39
N LEU A 163 17.11 3.95 -11.47
CA LEU A 163 18.31 4.10 -12.29
C LEU A 163 18.20 5.22 -13.32
N ASN A 164 17.03 5.38 -13.96
CA ASN A 164 16.82 6.22 -15.12
C ASN A 164 15.89 7.42 -14.86
N GLY A 165 15.20 7.44 -13.72
CA GLY A 165 14.22 8.47 -13.38
C GLY A 165 14.82 9.73 -12.77
N SER A 166 13.93 10.67 -12.47
CA SER A 166 14.27 11.90 -11.79
C SER A 166 14.72 11.60 -10.36
N ARG A 167 15.97 11.85 -10.06
CA ARG A 167 16.43 11.82 -8.67
C ARG A 167 15.69 12.92 -7.93
N LEU A 168 14.93 12.55 -6.91
CA LEU A 168 14.33 13.53 -6.01
C LEU A 168 15.47 14.40 -5.44
N PRO A 169 15.29 15.72 -5.29
CA PRO A 169 16.31 16.62 -4.77
C PRO A 169 16.61 16.41 -3.28
N VAL A 170 16.56 15.17 -2.81
CA VAL A 170 17.06 14.78 -1.48
C VAL A 170 18.57 14.94 -1.43
N SER A 171 19.25 14.87 -2.58
CA SER A 171 20.70 15.13 -2.69
C SER A 171 21.08 16.60 -2.62
N ASP A 172 20.15 17.53 -2.89
CA ASP A 172 20.45 18.97 -2.83
C ASP A 172 20.14 19.60 -1.46
N ALA A 173 19.47 18.87 -0.58
CA ALA A 173 19.03 19.38 0.72
C ALA A 173 19.96 19.03 1.90
N GLY A 174 21.07 18.32 1.71
CA GLY A 174 21.90 18.04 2.87
C GLY A 174 23.08 17.09 2.81
N LEU A 175 23.56 16.70 1.65
CA LEU A 175 24.80 15.90 1.54
C LEU A 175 25.77 16.57 0.56
N ARG A 176 26.36 17.65 1.00
CA ARG A 176 27.68 18.11 0.56
C ARG A 176 28.63 17.99 1.73
#